data_44a1ddb21ade724e9ec21ca5a8dbffc6
#
_entry.id   44a1ddb21ade724e9ec21ca5a8dbffc6
#
_cell.length_a   1.000
_cell.length_b   1.000
_cell.length_c   1.000
_cell.angle_alpha   90.00
_cell.angle_beta   90.00
_cell.angle_gamma   90.00
#
_symmetry.space_group_name_H-M   'P 1'
#
loop_
_entity.id
_entity.type
_entity.pdbx_description
1 polymer ?
#
loop_
_entity_poly.entity_id
_entity_poly.type
_entity_poly.pdbx_seq_one_letter_code
_entity_poly.pdbx_strand_id
1 'polypeptide(L)'
;MTDDWILTLNAGASSLKFAAYARHSDHQITSGQIAAIGPGARLHTDVGDITVAARNHTEAVQAALQFLDNQPLLNPLPSIVGHRIVHGGNLLATAEITPEIRQEIEAAATLAPLHNPPALSMIDAVHTLTNDVRQVACFDTTFHADNPSEATTLPIPKDLREKGIRRYGFHGLSYASLVRRFSSVTGTLLPKRVLAFHLGAGASLAAIVEGKGVATTMGFSPMDGLVMATRAGAMDAGVILHLIRSEGMGADQIDHLLNRESGLQALSGGNSDMKSLLASDDSAAKFAVSHYCYWASRHAGSMIAAMGGVDGLIFTGGIGEKAVPIRKKILNHLSWAGELPHWVIPADEEGEIAYDARLALSATP
;
A
#
# COMPACT_ATOMS: atom_id res chain seq x y z
N MET A 1 -20.75 26.22 0.01
CA MET A 1 -20.68 25.13 -0.99
C MET A 1 -19.23 25.03 -1.39
N THR A 2 -18.60 23.88 -1.24
CA THR A 2 -17.26 23.67 -1.78
C THR A 2 -17.42 23.41 -3.27
N ASP A 3 -17.29 24.48 -4.08
CA ASP A 3 -17.49 24.41 -5.53
C ASP A 3 -16.40 23.62 -6.26
N ASP A 4 -15.39 23.12 -5.52
CA ASP A 4 -14.21 22.44 -6.08
C ASP A 4 -13.69 21.39 -5.11
N TRP A 5 -13.60 20.12 -5.55
CA TRP A 5 -13.20 19.00 -4.72
C TRP A 5 -12.41 17.94 -5.49
N ILE A 6 -11.67 17.12 -4.77
CA ILE A 6 -10.81 16.03 -5.28
C ILE A 6 -11.45 14.70 -4.89
N LEU A 7 -11.62 13.81 -5.86
CA LEU A 7 -11.92 12.40 -5.63
C LEU A 7 -10.64 11.60 -5.56
N THR A 8 -10.50 10.74 -4.57
CA THR A 8 -9.44 9.73 -4.52
C THR A 8 -10.00 8.33 -4.71
N LEU A 9 -9.32 7.52 -5.51
CA LEU A 9 -9.69 6.14 -5.81
C LEU A 9 -8.50 5.21 -5.51
N ASN A 10 -8.74 4.24 -4.64
CA ASN A 10 -7.74 3.27 -4.21
C ASN A 10 -8.26 1.86 -4.45
N ALA A 11 -7.81 1.24 -5.56
CA ALA A 11 -8.19 -0.10 -5.98
C ALA A 11 -7.53 -1.17 -5.13
N GLY A 12 -8.34 -2.04 -4.53
CA GLY A 12 -7.92 -3.37 -4.12
C GLY A 12 -8.29 -4.41 -5.18
N ALA A 13 -7.86 -5.66 -5.01
CA ALA A 13 -8.19 -6.76 -5.94
C ALA A 13 -9.70 -7.00 -6.07
N SER A 14 -10.46 -6.81 -4.98
CA SER A 14 -11.93 -6.98 -4.94
C SER A 14 -12.60 -5.88 -4.13
N SER A 15 -12.00 -4.70 -4.06
CA SER A 15 -12.54 -3.57 -3.31
C SER A 15 -12.13 -2.25 -3.95
N LEU A 16 -12.89 -1.21 -3.63
CA LEU A 16 -12.57 0.17 -3.97
C LEU A 16 -12.77 1.02 -2.72
N LYS A 17 -11.72 1.67 -2.24
CA LYS A 17 -11.83 2.76 -1.29
C LYS A 17 -11.87 4.08 -2.05
N PHE A 18 -12.69 5.00 -1.60
CA PHE A 18 -12.76 6.34 -2.17
C PHE A 18 -12.97 7.39 -1.08
N ALA A 19 -12.53 8.59 -1.34
CA ALA A 19 -12.80 9.74 -0.49
C ALA A 19 -12.89 11.02 -1.29
N ALA A 20 -13.69 11.97 -0.80
CA ALA A 20 -13.81 13.31 -1.33
C ALA A 20 -13.08 14.29 -0.39
N TYR A 21 -12.21 15.11 -0.95
CA TYR A 21 -11.44 16.12 -0.22
C TYR A 21 -11.72 17.52 -0.78
N ALA A 22 -11.70 18.52 0.10
CA ALA A 22 -11.72 19.90 -0.34
C ALA A 22 -10.49 20.21 -1.21
N ARG A 23 -10.67 20.94 -2.32
CA ARG A 23 -9.61 21.23 -3.31
C ARG A 23 -8.40 21.93 -2.71
N HIS A 24 -8.60 22.81 -1.74
CA HIS A 24 -7.57 23.70 -1.21
C HIS A 24 -7.14 23.40 0.23
N SER A 25 -7.54 22.24 0.78
CA SER A 25 -7.15 21.82 2.13
C SER A 25 -7.12 20.30 2.25
N ASP A 26 -6.59 19.79 3.36
CA ASP A 26 -6.59 18.35 3.68
C ASP A 26 -7.91 17.89 4.32
N HIS A 27 -8.97 18.72 4.24
CA HIS A 27 -10.26 18.40 4.81
C HIS A 27 -10.96 17.31 3.98
N GLN A 28 -11.13 16.14 4.58
CA GLN A 28 -11.95 15.07 4.01
C GLN A 28 -13.44 15.40 4.23
N ILE A 29 -14.20 15.45 3.15
CA ILE A 29 -15.63 15.77 3.17
C ILE A 29 -16.43 14.51 3.48
N THR A 30 -16.12 13.40 2.80
CA THR A 30 -16.75 12.08 3.00
C THR A 30 -15.85 11.00 2.46
N SER A 31 -16.11 9.75 2.86
CA SER A 31 -15.39 8.58 2.33
C SER A 31 -16.28 7.35 2.33
N GLY A 32 -15.84 6.33 1.60
CA GLY A 32 -16.51 5.05 1.58
C GLY A 32 -15.61 3.94 1.05
N GLN A 33 -16.08 2.72 1.26
CA GLN A 33 -15.43 1.51 0.72
C GLN A 33 -16.46 0.60 0.12
N ILE A 34 -16.29 0.27 -1.16
CA ILE A 34 -17.03 -0.82 -1.79
C ILE A 34 -16.21 -2.10 -1.58
N ALA A 35 -16.75 -3.02 -0.83
CA ALA A 35 -16.13 -4.31 -0.53
C ALA A 35 -16.82 -5.42 -1.32
N ALA A 36 -16.09 -6.55 -1.51
CA ALA A 36 -16.59 -7.74 -2.20
C ALA A 36 -17.15 -7.43 -3.59
N ILE A 37 -16.43 -6.62 -4.40
CA ILE A 37 -16.81 -6.35 -5.79
C ILE A 37 -17.14 -7.66 -6.48
N GLY A 38 -18.39 -7.79 -6.95
CA GLY A 38 -19.01 -9.01 -7.43
C GLY A 38 -20.48 -9.09 -7.03
N PRO A 39 -21.07 -10.32 -6.99
CA PRO A 39 -22.51 -10.50 -6.74
C PRO A 39 -23.01 -10.03 -5.36
N GLY A 40 -22.12 -9.77 -4.41
CA GLY A 40 -22.46 -9.38 -3.04
C GLY A 40 -21.84 -8.04 -2.61
N ALA A 41 -21.57 -7.14 -3.54
CA ALA A 41 -20.90 -5.87 -3.26
C ALA A 41 -21.67 -5.02 -2.25
N ARG A 42 -20.93 -4.47 -1.27
CA ARG A 42 -21.44 -3.57 -0.24
C ARG A 42 -20.64 -2.28 -0.19
N LEU A 43 -21.33 -1.18 -0.15
CA LEU A 43 -20.75 0.13 0.14
C LEU A 43 -20.87 0.39 1.64
N HIS A 44 -19.73 0.51 2.30
CA HIS A 44 -19.57 0.90 3.69
C HIS A 44 -19.25 2.40 3.75
N THR A 45 -20.00 3.15 4.53
CA THR A 45 -19.81 4.59 4.75
C THR A 45 -19.98 4.91 6.23
N ASP A 46 -19.68 6.14 6.61
CA ASP A 46 -19.92 6.67 7.96
C ASP A 46 -21.42 6.73 8.36
N VAL A 47 -22.30 6.75 7.36
CA VAL A 47 -23.76 6.76 7.57
C VAL A 47 -24.41 5.38 7.53
N GLY A 48 -23.62 4.32 7.26
CA GLY A 48 -24.09 2.93 7.26
C GLY A 48 -23.70 2.13 6.02
N ASP A 49 -24.19 0.90 5.96
CA ASP A 49 -23.91 -0.06 4.89
C ASP A 49 -25.05 -0.09 3.87
N ILE A 50 -24.71 0.00 2.59
CA ILE A 50 -25.65 -0.03 1.48
C ILE A 50 -25.27 -1.18 0.52
N THR A 51 -26.23 -1.97 0.10
CA THR A 51 -26.04 -2.95 -0.99
C THR A 51 -25.96 -2.20 -2.31
N VAL A 52 -24.91 -2.43 -3.09
CA VAL A 52 -24.70 -1.77 -4.38
C VAL A 52 -24.51 -2.79 -5.49
N ALA A 53 -24.89 -2.42 -6.70
CA ALA A 53 -24.57 -3.20 -7.89
C ALA A 53 -23.15 -2.82 -8.35
N ALA A 54 -22.16 -3.66 -8.06
CA ALA A 54 -20.78 -3.46 -8.47
C ALA A 54 -20.12 -4.80 -8.80
N ARG A 55 -20.36 -5.32 -9.99
CA ARG A 55 -19.84 -6.62 -10.47
C ARG A 55 -18.36 -6.56 -10.87
N ASN A 56 -17.86 -5.38 -11.13
CA ASN A 56 -16.48 -5.07 -11.52
C ASN A 56 -16.07 -3.67 -11.04
N HIS A 57 -14.82 -3.28 -11.27
CA HIS A 57 -14.28 -1.99 -10.81
C HIS A 57 -14.95 -0.79 -11.52
N THR A 58 -15.38 -0.92 -12.77
CA THR A 58 -16.13 0.13 -13.48
C THR A 58 -17.46 0.42 -12.80
N GLU A 59 -18.22 -0.63 -12.47
CA GLU A 59 -19.49 -0.48 -11.75
C GLU A 59 -19.27 0.01 -10.31
N ALA A 60 -18.13 -0.34 -9.68
CA ALA A 60 -17.78 0.20 -8.38
C ALA A 60 -17.50 1.71 -8.42
N VAL A 61 -16.79 2.21 -9.44
CA VAL A 61 -16.63 3.66 -9.66
C VAL A 61 -17.98 4.34 -9.87
N GLN A 62 -18.85 3.76 -10.69
CA GLN A 62 -20.20 4.31 -10.91
C GLN A 62 -21.00 4.40 -9.61
N ALA A 63 -20.97 3.34 -8.78
CA ALA A 63 -21.66 3.33 -7.49
C ALA A 63 -21.07 4.37 -6.52
N ALA A 64 -19.75 4.57 -6.51
CA ALA A 64 -19.09 5.59 -5.71
C ALA A 64 -19.50 7.00 -6.16
N LEU A 65 -19.50 7.28 -7.45
CA LEU A 65 -19.96 8.58 -8.01
C LEU A 65 -21.45 8.83 -7.69
N GLN A 66 -22.31 7.84 -7.83
CA GLN A 66 -23.72 7.95 -7.46
C GLN A 66 -23.93 8.26 -5.97
N PHE A 67 -23.13 7.65 -5.09
CA PHE A 67 -23.15 7.99 -3.66
C PHE A 67 -22.72 9.43 -3.42
N LEU A 68 -21.64 9.87 -4.06
CA LEU A 68 -21.10 11.22 -3.92
C LEU A 68 -22.03 12.31 -4.49
N ASP A 69 -22.71 12.04 -5.59
CA ASP A 69 -23.70 12.95 -6.21
C ASP A 69 -24.88 13.28 -5.26
N ASN A 70 -25.19 12.36 -4.35
CA ASN A 70 -26.22 12.57 -3.33
C ASN A 70 -25.70 13.34 -2.07
N GLN A 71 -24.41 13.75 -2.03
CA GLN A 71 -23.88 14.50 -0.91
C GLN A 71 -24.14 16.01 -1.08
N PRO A 72 -24.81 16.65 -0.12
CA PRO A 72 -25.28 18.04 -0.29
C PRO A 72 -24.15 19.08 -0.37
N LEU A 73 -22.91 18.70 -0.03
CA LEU A 73 -21.75 19.59 -0.02
C LEU A 73 -20.86 19.44 -1.26
N LEU A 74 -21.17 18.50 -2.16
CA LEU A 74 -20.37 18.24 -3.35
C LEU A 74 -21.10 18.76 -4.60
N ASN A 75 -20.34 19.34 -5.52
CA ASN A 75 -20.78 19.51 -6.89
C ASN A 75 -20.85 18.16 -7.59
N PRO A 76 -21.64 18.01 -8.67
CA PRO A 76 -21.84 16.72 -9.32
C PRO A 76 -20.54 16.01 -9.73
N LEU A 77 -19.50 16.77 -10.11
CA LEU A 77 -18.23 16.22 -10.56
C LEU A 77 -17.05 16.79 -9.77
N PRO A 78 -16.03 15.95 -9.47
CA PRO A 78 -14.77 16.43 -8.91
C PRO A 78 -14.00 17.25 -9.94
N SER A 79 -13.16 18.16 -9.50
CA SER A 79 -12.23 18.88 -10.37
C SER A 79 -10.99 18.05 -10.72
N ILE A 80 -10.63 17.10 -9.85
CA ILE A 80 -9.51 16.18 -10.00
C ILE A 80 -9.92 14.80 -9.49
N VAL A 81 -9.43 13.75 -10.16
CA VAL A 81 -9.47 12.39 -9.64
C VAL A 81 -8.05 11.87 -9.46
N GLY A 82 -7.65 11.58 -8.22
CA GLY A 82 -6.39 10.93 -7.89
C GLY A 82 -6.57 9.41 -7.82
N HIS A 83 -5.71 8.66 -8.49
CA HIS A 83 -5.70 7.20 -8.51
C HIS A 83 -4.47 6.65 -7.82
N ARG A 84 -4.66 5.70 -6.90
CA ARG A 84 -3.55 4.88 -6.45
C ARG A 84 -3.17 3.86 -7.50
N ILE A 85 -1.91 3.86 -7.87
CA ILE A 85 -1.28 2.87 -8.76
C ILE A 85 -0.20 2.14 -7.96
N VAL A 86 -0.29 0.82 -7.87
CA VAL A 86 0.65 0.06 -7.04
C VAL A 86 2.05 0.04 -7.65
N HIS A 87 2.18 -0.07 -8.96
CA HIS A 87 3.49 -0.11 -9.61
C HIS A 87 3.59 0.92 -10.73
N GLY A 88 4.50 1.89 -10.53
CA GLY A 88 4.76 2.95 -11.51
C GLY A 88 5.70 2.56 -12.65
N GLY A 89 6.37 1.40 -12.59
CA GLY A 89 7.39 1.05 -13.57
C GLY A 89 8.53 2.07 -13.59
N ASN A 90 8.71 2.77 -14.69
CA ASN A 90 9.70 3.83 -14.86
C ASN A 90 9.19 5.22 -14.40
N LEU A 91 7.93 5.34 -14.02
CA LEU A 91 7.36 6.58 -13.48
C LEU A 91 7.81 6.76 -12.04
N LEU A 92 8.64 7.76 -11.81
CA LEU A 92 9.30 8.02 -10.52
C LEU A 92 8.60 9.11 -9.70
N ALA A 93 7.57 9.73 -10.25
CA ALA A 93 6.81 10.81 -9.61
C ALA A 93 5.33 10.71 -9.94
N THR A 94 4.50 11.29 -9.09
CA THR A 94 3.07 11.54 -9.37
C THR A 94 2.92 12.28 -10.70
N ALA A 95 1.98 11.86 -11.54
CA ALA A 95 1.82 12.39 -12.89
C ALA A 95 0.34 12.53 -13.28
N GLU A 96 0.02 13.57 -14.06
CA GLU A 96 -1.26 13.66 -14.74
C GLU A 96 -1.40 12.52 -15.76
N ILE A 97 -2.56 11.89 -15.81
CA ILE A 97 -2.79 10.74 -16.70
C ILE A 97 -3.11 11.23 -18.10
N THR A 98 -2.07 11.31 -18.94
CA THR A 98 -2.17 11.44 -20.38
C THR A 98 -2.26 10.06 -21.03
N PRO A 99 -2.56 9.95 -22.34
CA PRO A 99 -2.48 8.67 -23.06
C PRO A 99 -1.13 7.97 -22.91
N GLU A 100 -0.02 8.73 -22.91
CA GLU A 100 1.35 8.21 -22.74
C GLU A 100 1.56 7.66 -21.33
N ILE A 101 1.16 8.40 -20.28
CA ILE A 101 1.26 7.95 -18.89
C ILE A 101 0.39 6.71 -18.67
N ARG A 102 -0.83 6.67 -19.22
CA ARG A 102 -1.67 5.49 -19.15
C ARG A 102 -1.00 4.27 -19.80
N GLN A 103 -0.34 4.46 -20.94
CA GLN A 103 0.40 3.38 -21.60
C GLN A 103 1.58 2.87 -20.76
N GLU A 104 2.33 3.76 -20.09
CA GLU A 104 3.39 3.38 -19.15
C GLU A 104 2.84 2.58 -17.95
N ILE A 105 1.69 2.97 -17.39
CA ILE A 105 1.02 2.22 -16.33
C ILE A 105 0.59 0.83 -16.81
N GLU A 106 0.09 0.73 -18.04
CA GLU A 106 -0.29 -0.55 -18.66
C GLU A 106 0.93 -1.45 -18.89
N ALA A 107 2.04 -0.90 -19.36
CA ALA A 107 3.29 -1.64 -19.49
C ALA A 107 3.79 -2.19 -18.14
N ALA A 108 3.61 -1.42 -17.07
CA ALA A 108 3.96 -1.83 -15.70
C ALA A 108 2.98 -2.86 -15.11
N ALA A 109 1.85 -3.17 -15.76
CA ALA A 109 0.88 -4.15 -15.25
C ALA A 109 1.46 -5.57 -15.13
N THR A 110 2.46 -5.92 -15.95
CA THR A 110 3.19 -7.19 -15.83
C THR A 110 3.98 -7.33 -14.54
N LEU A 111 4.31 -6.20 -13.88
CA LEU A 111 5.04 -6.15 -12.61
C LEU A 111 4.09 -6.19 -11.40
N ALA A 112 2.82 -5.86 -11.59
CA ALA A 112 1.77 -5.89 -10.58
C ALA A 112 0.44 -6.40 -11.15
N PRO A 113 0.36 -7.66 -11.62
CA PRO A 113 -0.77 -8.18 -12.39
C PRO A 113 -2.09 -8.24 -11.60
N LEU A 114 -2.03 -8.27 -10.28
CA LEU A 114 -3.21 -8.27 -9.41
C LEU A 114 -3.72 -6.87 -9.06
N HIS A 115 -2.95 -5.80 -9.35
CA HIS A 115 -3.23 -4.45 -8.83
C HIS A 115 -3.37 -3.40 -9.93
N ASN A 116 -2.46 -3.35 -10.90
CA ASN A 116 -2.52 -2.33 -11.95
C ASN A 116 -3.73 -2.49 -12.90
N PRO A 117 -4.16 -3.70 -13.33
CA PRO A 117 -5.33 -3.84 -14.19
C PRO A 117 -6.63 -3.31 -13.58
N PRO A 118 -6.98 -3.56 -12.29
CA PRO A 118 -8.08 -2.89 -11.63
C PRO A 118 -7.99 -1.37 -11.65
N ALA A 119 -6.81 -0.80 -11.40
CA ALA A 119 -6.60 0.64 -11.43
C ALA A 119 -6.80 1.23 -12.83
N LEU A 120 -6.28 0.58 -13.87
CA LEU A 120 -6.51 0.97 -15.27
C LEU A 120 -8.01 0.96 -15.63
N SER A 121 -8.74 -0.09 -15.20
CA SER A 121 -10.18 -0.16 -15.42
C SER A 121 -10.92 1.01 -14.76
N MET A 122 -10.46 1.48 -13.60
CA MET A 122 -11.05 2.65 -12.94
C MET A 122 -10.70 3.96 -13.64
N ILE A 123 -9.46 4.12 -14.14
CA ILE A 123 -9.06 5.28 -14.96
C ILE A 123 -9.97 5.39 -16.19
N ASP A 124 -10.17 4.28 -16.90
CA ASP A 124 -11.02 4.23 -18.09
C ASP A 124 -12.49 4.49 -17.74
N ALA A 125 -12.98 3.98 -16.61
CA ALA A 125 -14.33 4.25 -16.12
C ALA A 125 -14.55 5.72 -15.79
N VAL A 126 -13.61 6.36 -15.08
CA VAL A 126 -13.67 7.79 -14.77
C VAL A 126 -13.69 8.60 -16.06
N HIS A 127 -12.80 8.31 -17.01
CA HIS A 127 -12.79 8.99 -18.31
C HIS A 127 -14.14 8.91 -19.03
N THR A 128 -14.78 7.74 -19.00
CA THR A 128 -16.09 7.51 -19.65
C THR A 128 -17.24 8.21 -18.93
N LEU A 129 -17.23 8.21 -17.57
CA LEU A 129 -18.35 8.66 -16.75
C LEU A 129 -18.33 10.17 -16.46
N THR A 130 -17.16 10.80 -16.50
CA THR A 130 -17.02 12.20 -16.04
C THR A 130 -16.61 13.17 -17.13
N ASN A 131 -16.37 12.72 -18.36
CA ASN A 131 -15.78 13.50 -19.47
C ASN A 131 -14.64 14.38 -18.92
N ASP A 132 -13.69 14.78 -19.57
CA ASP A 132 -12.62 15.78 -19.33
C ASP A 132 -12.19 16.13 -17.88
N VAL A 133 -12.61 15.40 -16.83
CA VAL A 133 -12.07 15.57 -15.48
C VAL A 133 -10.61 15.14 -15.47
N ARG A 134 -9.73 16.01 -14.97
CA ARG A 134 -8.28 15.73 -14.89
C ARG A 134 -8.01 14.58 -13.93
N GLN A 135 -7.22 13.63 -14.36
CA GLN A 135 -6.87 12.43 -13.59
C GLN A 135 -5.39 12.40 -13.28
N VAL A 136 -5.02 11.98 -12.09
CA VAL A 136 -3.63 11.93 -11.61
C VAL A 136 -3.30 10.54 -11.07
N ALA A 137 -2.19 9.99 -11.49
CA ALA A 137 -1.64 8.73 -10.99
C ALA A 137 -0.65 9.00 -9.84
N CYS A 138 -0.92 8.41 -8.67
CA CYS A 138 -0.07 8.45 -7.48
C CYS A 138 0.44 7.02 -7.23
N PHE A 139 1.76 6.83 -7.19
CA PHE A 139 2.35 5.50 -7.21
C PHE A 139 2.88 5.08 -5.83
N ASP A 140 2.62 3.83 -5.41
CA ASP A 140 3.22 3.26 -4.20
C ASP A 140 4.75 3.18 -4.26
N THR A 141 5.32 3.20 -5.46
CA THR A 141 6.77 3.11 -5.66
C THR A 141 7.50 4.45 -5.55
N THR A 142 6.79 5.57 -5.63
CA THR A 142 7.40 6.92 -5.71
C THR A 142 8.24 7.27 -4.49
N PHE A 143 7.77 6.99 -3.28
CA PHE A 143 8.50 7.29 -2.03
C PHE A 143 9.89 6.64 -1.98
N HIS A 144 10.08 5.54 -2.69
CA HIS A 144 11.31 4.77 -2.74
C HIS A 144 12.16 5.07 -3.99
N ALA A 145 11.74 5.99 -4.84
CA ALA A 145 12.43 6.31 -6.10
C ALA A 145 13.85 6.82 -5.88
N ASP A 146 14.05 7.59 -4.82
CA ASP A 146 15.32 8.21 -4.43
C ASP A 146 16.17 7.33 -3.49
N ASN A 147 15.76 6.08 -3.21
CA ASN A 147 16.56 5.16 -2.41
C ASN A 147 17.95 4.97 -3.06
N PRO A 148 19.03 4.85 -2.26
CA PRO A 148 20.39 4.65 -2.78
C PRO A 148 20.48 3.45 -3.74
N SER A 149 21.39 3.55 -4.70
CA SER A 149 21.61 2.48 -5.69
C SER A 149 21.91 1.13 -5.06
N GLU A 150 22.65 1.12 -3.93
CA GLU A 150 22.97 -0.05 -3.16
C GLU A 150 21.73 -0.74 -2.59
N ALA A 151 20.71 0.04 -2.24
CA ALA A 151 19.45 -0.49 -1.72
C ALA A 151 18.51 -0.98 -2.82
N THR A 152 18.64 -0.47 -4.05
CA THR A 152 17.70 -0.75 -5.15
C THR A 152 18.24 -1.73 -6.17
N THR A 153 19.57 -1.87 -6.31
CA THR A 153 20.18 -2.76 -7.30
C THR A 153 20.11 -4.22 -6.84
N LEU A 154 19.62 -5.09 -7.73
CA LEU A 154 19.75 -6.54 -7.54
C LEU A 154 21.09 -7.03 -8.14
N PRO A 155 21.81 -7.95 -7.46
CA PRO A 155 23.11 -8.47 -7.92
C PRO A 155 22.92 -9.53 -9.01
N ILE A 156 22.31 -9.14 -10.12
CA ILE A 156 22.06 -9.96 -11.31
C ILE A 156 22.76 -9.35 -12.54
N PRO A 157 22.92 -10.06 -13.68
CA PRO A 157 23.54 -9.54 -14.90
C PRO A 157 22.98 -8.19 -15.34
N LYS A 158 23.85 -7.36 -15.94
CA LYS A 158 23.54 -5.96 -16.31
C LYS A 158 22.38 -5.86 -17.29
N ASP A 159 22.34 -6.75 -18.28
CA ASP A 159 21.29 -6.82 -19.30
C ASP A 159 19.89 -7.07 -18.71
N LEU A 160 19.80 -7.81 -17.60
CA LEU A 160 18.53 -8.00 -16.87
C LEU A 160 18.16 -6.76 -16.07
N ARG A 161 19.14 -6.08 -15.45
CA ARG A 161 18.90 -4.84 -14.71
C ARG A 161 18.44 -3.71 -15.64
N GLU A 162 18.97 -3.63 -16.85
CA GLU A 162 18.58 -2.67 -17.89
C GLU A 162 17.13 -2.87 -18.39
N LYS A 163 16.57 -4.07 -18.16
CA LYS A 163 15.12 -4.34 -18.36
C LYS A 163 14.23 -3.91 -17.18
N GLY A 164 14.77 -3.16 -16.23
CA GLY A 164 14.02 -2.68 -15.08
C GLY A 164 13.90 -3.68 -13.93
N ILE A 165 14.69 -4.79 -13.93
CA ILE A 165 14.67 -5.75 -12.81
C ILE A 165 15.51 -5.19 -11.65
N ARG A 166 14.83 -4.54 -10.70
CA ARG A 166 15.41 -3.90 -9.52
C ARG A 166 14.47 -3.98 -8.32
N ARG A 167 14.90 -3.55 -7.15
CA ARG A 167 14.01 -3.32 -6.01
C ARG A 167 13.29 -1.98 -6.20
N TYR A 168 11.97 -1.98 -6.15
CA TYR A 168 11.12 -0.79 -6.26
C TYR A 168 10.65 -0.30 -4.88
N GLY A 169 10.15 -1.20 -4.04
CA GLY A 169 9.46 -0.84 -2.79
C GLY A 169 8.01 -0.43 -3.04
N PHE A 170 7.17 -0.58 -2.02
CA PHE A 170 5.72 -0.34 -2.09
C PHE A 170 5.22 0.26 -0.78
N HIS A 171 3.91 0.52 -0.68
CA HIS A 171 3.29 1.32 0.39
C HIS A 171 3.85 2.74 0.47
N GLY A 172 4.39 3.26 -0.62
CA GLY A 172 5.03 4.59 -0.63
C GLY A 172 4.10 5.71 -0.25
N LEU A 173 2.83 5.67 -0.69
CA LEU A 173 1.81 6.65 -0.30
C LEU A 173 1.58 6.64 1.21
N SER A 174 1.56 5.46 1.84
CA SER A 174 1.47 5.36 3.29
C SER A 174 2.68 6.00 3.97
N TYR A 175 3.90 5.72 3.52
CA TYR A 175 5.11 6.30 4.11
C TYR A 175 5.23 7.80 3.88
N ALA A 176 4.87 8.29 2.70
CA ALA A 176 4.82 9.73 2.40
C ALA A 176 3.84 10.45 3.35
N SER A 177 2.65 9.89 3.53
CA SER A 177 1.66 10.40 4.47
C SER A 177 2.17 10.44 5.91
N LEU A 178 2.89 9.40 6.36
CA LEU A 178 3.49 9.39 7.71
C LEU A 178 4.50 10.53 7.90
N VAL A 179 5.38 10.73 6.92
CA VAL A 179 6.40 11.80 6.97
C VAL A 179 5.74 13.17 6.96
N ARG A 180 4.82 13.41 6.05
CA ARG A 180 4.12 14.69 5.90
C ARG A 180 3.31 15.07 7.14
N ARG A 181 2.57 14.10 7.71
CA ARG A 181 1.64 14.33 8.80
C ARG A 181 2.26 14.17 10.20
N PHE A 182 3.49 13.68 10.30
CA PHE A 182 4.10 13.33 11.58
C PHE A 182 3.95 14.44 12.62
N SER A 183 4.41 15.65 12.27
CA SER A 183 4.42 16.77 13.22
C SER A 183 3.02 17.24 13.62
N SER A 184 2.07 17.24 12.69
CA SER A 184 0.67 17.62 12.97
C SER A 184 -0.05 16.61 13.86
N VAL A 185 0.27 15.30 13.72
CA VAL A 185 -0.37 14.24 14.51
C VAL A 185 0.28 14.07 15.88
N THR A 186 1.60 14.21 15.98
CA THR A 186 2.35 13.91 17.20
C THR A 186 2.69 15.13 18.04
N GLY A 187 2.61 16.34 17.47
CA GLY A 187 3.05 17.60 18.11
C GLY A 187 4.56 17.73 18.25
N THR A 188 5.36 16.84 17.62
CA THR A 188 6.82 16.82 17.69
C THR A 188 7.44 16.81 16.29
N LEU A 189 8.72 17.17 16.17
CA LEU A 189 9.42 17.05 14.89
C LEU A 189 9.70 15.59 14.56
N LEU A 190 9.69 15.25 13.27
CA LEU A 190 10.09 13.94 12.80
C LEU A 190 11.56 13.68 13.19
N PRO A 191 11.86 12.57 13.89
CA PRO A 191 13.25 12.22 14.20
C PRO A 191 14.09 12.02 12.94
N LYS A 192 15.39 12.20 13.06
CA LYS A 192 16.31 12.12 11.92
C LYS A 192 16.27 10.73 11.24
N ARG A 193 16.26 9.65 12.03
CA ARG A 193 16.26 8.25 11.55
C ARG A 193 15.04 7.54 12.11
N VAL A 194 14.08 7.26 11.25
CA VAL A 194 12.81 6.62 11.63
C VAL A 194 12.65 5.30 10.89
N LEU A 195 12.31 4.26 11.63
CA LEU A 195 11.87 3.01 11.05
C LEU A 195 10.34 2.95 11.08
N ALA A 196 9.71 2.97 9.91
CA ALA A 196 8.27 2.87 9.78
C ALA A 196 7.82 1.43 9.48
N PHE A 197 6.81 0.97 10.20
CA PHE A 197 6.16 -0.34 10.08
C PHE A 197 4.76 -0.13 9.52
N HIS A 198 4.55 -0.43 8.25
CA HIS A 198 3.21 -0.58 7.69
C HIS A 198 2.79 -2.03 7.85
N LEU A 199 1.91 -2.32 8.81
CA LEU A 199 1.48 -3.68 9.14
C LEU A 199 -0.03 -3.80 8.93
N GLY A 200 -0.42 -4.49 7.87
CA GLY A 200 -1.80 -4.78 7.48
C GLY A 200 -1.92 -6.17 6.88
N ALA A 201 -2.88 -6.39 5.99
CA ALA A 201 -2.97 -7.60 5.17
C ALA A 201 -1.72 -7.73 4.26
N GLY A 202 -1.25 -6.61 3.68
CA GLY A 202 0.11 -6.44 3.21
C GLY A 202 0.97 -5.83 4.32
N ALA A 203 2.27 -6.12 4.35
CA ALA A 203 3.17 -5.59 5.36
C ALA A 203 4.56 -5.27 4.78
N SER A 204 5.10 -4.13 5.19
CA SER A 204 6.48 -3.74 4.84
C SER A 204 7.08 -2.82 5.91
N LEU A 205 8.39 -2.64 5.82
CA LEU A 205 9.15 -1.65 6.58
C LEU A 205 9.79 -0.66 5.60
N ALA A 206 9.90 0.60 6.04
CA ALA A 206 10.71 1.60 5.38
C ALA A 206 11.68 2.23 6.38
N ALA A 207 12.95 2.26 5.99
CA ALA A 207 14.00 3.00 6.65
C ALA A 207 13.98 4.43 6.10
N ILE A 208 13.80 5.42 6.97
CA ILE A 208 13.59 6.83 6.61
C ILE A 208 14.65 7.67 7.32
N VAL A 209 15.42 8.43 6.55
CA VAL A 209 16.43 9.39 7.07
C VAL A 209 16.09 10.78 6.58
N GLU A 210 15.92 11.71 7.51
CA GLU A 210 15.56 13.12 7.21
C GLU A 210 14.32 13.23 6.29
N GLY A 211 13.32 12.38 6.53
CA GLY A 211 12.07 12.35 5.77
C GLY A 211 12.14 11.64 4.41
N LYS A 212 13.29 11.09 4.01
CA LYS A 212 13.48 10.37 2.74
C LYS A 212 13.69 8.89 2.97
N GLY A 213 13.13 8.05 2.10
CA GLY A 213 13.38 6.62 2.09
C GLY A 213 14.86 6.32 1.77
N VAL A 214 15.47 5.36 2.49
CA VAL A 214 16.82 4.88 2.20
C VAL A 214 16.86 3.36 2.00
N ALA A 215 15.89 2.62 2.51
CA ALA A 215 15.73 1.19 2.28
C ALA A 215 14.27 0.78 2.57
N THR A 216 13.85 -0.34 1.99
CA THR A 216 12.53 -0.95 2.24
C THR A 216 12.60 -2.45 2.15
N THR A 217 11.66 -3.16 2.78
CA THR A 217 11.62 -4.62 2.78
C THR A 217 10.97 -5.22 1.53
N MET A 218 10.00 -4.56 0.92
CA MET A 218 9.47 -5.01 -0.36
C MET A 218 10.47 -4.79 -1.48
N GLY A 219 10.52 -5.71 -2.44
CA GLY A 219 11.53 -5.77 -3.47
C GLY A 219 11.06 -5.37 -4.86
N PHE A 220 11.28 -6.28 -5.81
CA PHE A 220 10.81 -6.19 -7.18
C PHE A 220 9.27 -6.19 -7.25
N SER A 221 8.64 -6.95 -6.38
CA SER A 221 7.18 -7.04 -6.24
C SER A 221 6.77 -6.88 -4.77
N PRO A 222 5.47 -6.67 -4.47
CA PRO A 222 4.97 -6.61 -3.10
C PRO A 222 4.87 -8.00 -2.41
N MET A 223 5.46 -9.04 -2.98
CA MET A 223 5.58 -10.37 -2.34
C MET A 223 6.77 -10.48 -1.40
N ASP A 224 7.83 -9.66 -1.61
CA ASP A 224 9.08 -9.72 -0.85
C ASP A 224 8.94 -9.10 0.54
N GLY A 225 9.88 -9.42 1.42
CA GLY A 225 10.02 -8.81 2.74
C GLY A 225 9.30 -9.56 3.85
N LEU A 226 8.34 -8.93 4.49
CA LEU A 226 7.66 -9.48 5.66
C LEU A 226 6.69 -10.61 5.30
N VAL A 227 6.48 -11.51 6.25
CA VAL A 227 5.32 -12.42 6.22
C VAL A 227 4.04 -11.60 6.28
N MET A 228 3.06 -11.92 5.46
CA MET A 228 1.80 -11.18 5.35
C MET A 228 0.60 -12.10 5.61
N ALA A 229 -0.61 -11.60 5.41
CA ALA A 229 -1.82 -12.40 5.63
C ALA A 229 -1.79 -13.71 4.82
N THR A 230 -1.51 -13.62 3.52
CA THR A 230 -1.50 -14.76 2.57
C THR A 230 -0.22 -14.86 1.75
N ARG A 231 0.71 -13.90 1.87
CA ARG A 231 1.97 -13.87 1.11
C ARG A 231 3.12 -14.37 1.98
N ALA A 232 4.03 -15.11 1.35
CA ALA A 232 5.16 -15.75 2.03
C ALA A 232 6.17 -14.74 2.63
N GLY A 233 6.38 -13.60 1.97
CA GLY A 233 7.52 -12.72 2.27
C GLY A 233 8.82 -13.24 1.64
N ALA A 234 9.96 -12.74 2.13
CA ALA A 234 11.29 -13.13 1.64
C ALA A 234 11.52 -14.63 1.75
N MET A 235 11.93 -15.24 0.65
CA MET A 235 12.16 -16.68 0.55
C MET A 235 13.44 -16.97 -0.24
N ASP A 236 14.11 -18.07 0.08
CA ASP A 236 15.24 -18.57 -0.72
C ASP A 236 14.77 -18.95 -2.13
N ALA A 237 15.42 -18.37 -3.15
CA ALA A 237 15.15 -18.70 -4.56
C ALA A 237 15.28 -20.19 -4.86
N GLY A 238 16.09 -20.94 -4.11
CA GLY A 238 16.23 -22.39 -4.19
C GLY A 238 14.91 -23.13 -3.95
N VAL A 239 14.03 -22.59 -3.10
CA VAL A 239 12.68 -23.16 -2.88
C VAL A 239 11.86 -23.08 -4.17
N ILE A 240 11.89 -21.95 -4.87
CA ILE A 240 11.17 -21.79 -6.15
C ILE A 240 11.68 -22.78 -7.19
N LEU A 241 13.01 -22.92 -7.30
CA LEU A 241 13.61 -23.89 -8.21
C LEU A 241 13.25 -25.33 -7.86
N HIS A 242 13.16 -25.66 -6.57
CA HIS A 242 12.72 -26.98 -6.09
C HIS A 242 11.27 -27.27 -6.48
N LEU A 243 10.36 -26.31 -6.24
CA LEU A 243 8.94 -26.43 -6.60
C LEU A 243 8.76 -26.67 -8.11
N ILE A 244 9.55 -26.00 -8.95
CA ILE A 244 9.51 -26.21 -10.40
C ILE A 244 10.05 -27.59 -10.78
N ARG A 245 11.23 -27.97 -10.27
CA ARG A 245 11.98 -29.14 -10.74
C ARG A 245 11.52 -30.46 -10.13
N SER A 246 11.15 -30.43 -8.84
CA SER A 246 10.85 -31.63 -8.08
C SER A 246 9.35 -31.84 -7.90
N GLU A 247 8.58 -30.74 -7.69
CA GLU A 247 7.13 -30.83 -7.51
C GLU A 247 6.36 -30.59 -8.82
N GLY A 248 7.05 -30.20 -9.92
CA GLY A 248 6.45 -30.01 -11.23
C GLY A 248 5.51 -28.82 -11.33
N MET A 249 5.61 -27.85 -10.40
CA MET A 249 4.72 -26.68 -10.37
C MET A 249 5.06 -25.70 -11.50
N GLY A 250 4.03 -25.23 -12.21
CA GLY A 250 4.15 -24.13 -13.17
C GLY A 250 4.18 -22.75 -12.51
N ALA A 251 4.53 -21.73 -13.30
CA ALA A 251 4.64 -20.35 -12.80
C ALA A 251 3.36 -19.83 -12.13
N ASP A 252 2.19 -20.09 -12.74
CA ASP A 252 0.89 -19.65 -12.21
C ASP A 252 0.55 -20.34 -10.88
N GLN A 253 0.90 -21.63 -10.72
CA GLN A 253 0.72 -22.35 -9.48
C GLN A 253 1.60 -21.80 -8.36
N ILE A 254 2.86 -21.46 -8.69
CA ILE A 254 3.79 -20.84 -7.74
C ILE A 254 3.32 -19.44 -7.37
N ASP A 255 2.86 -18.63 -8.34
CA ASP A 255 2.30 -17.31 -8.08
C ASP A 255 1.10 -17.42 -7.12
N HIS A 256 0.18 -18.33 -7.39
CA HIS A 256 -0.99 -18.57 -6.53
C HIS A 256 -0.57 -18.98 -5.11
N LEU A 257 0.33 -19.96 -5.00
CA LEU A 257 0.86 -20.44 -3.71
C LEU A 257 1.45 -19.30 -2.89
N LEU A 258 2.34 -18.50 -3.50
CA LEU A 258 3.09 -17.47 -2.77
C LEU A 258 2.25 -16.24 -2.42
N ASN A 259 1.24 -15.91 -3.23
CA ASN A 259 0.36 -14.76 -3.01
C ASN A 259 -0.90 -15.07 -2.20
N ARG A 260 -1.42 -16.31 -2.27
CA ARG A 260 -2.77 -16.63 -1.77
C ARG A 260 -2.81 -17.74 -0.73
N GLU A 261 -1.83 -18.64 -0.69
CA GLU A 261 -1.85 -19.83 0.16
C GLU A 261 -0.73 -19.86 1.19
N SER A 262 0.06 -18.80 1.28
CA SER A 262 1.22 -18.69 2.18
C SER A 262 0.93 -17.77 3.39
N GLY A 263 1.96 -17.26 4.00
CA GLY A 263 1.86 -16.27 5.08
C GLY A 263 1.22 -16.79 6.35
N LEU A 264 0.52 -15.91 7.06
CA LEU A 264 -0.19 -16.25 8.29
C LEU A 264 -1.21 -17.37 8.08
N GLN A 265 -1.90 -17.36 6.94
CA GLN A 265 -2.87 -18.39 6.57
C GLN A 265 -2.24 -19.79 6.57
N ALA A 266 -1.09 -19.97 5.92
CA ALA A 266 -0.39 -21.25 5.89
C ALA A 266 0.11 -21.68 7.28
N LEU A 267 0.72 -20.74 8.03
CA LEU A 267 1.32 -21.02 9.33
C LEU A 267 0.29 -21.37 10.40
N SER A 268 -0.94 -20.90 10.26
CA SER A 268 -2.03 -21.09 11.24
C SER A 268 -3.01 -22.20 10.87
N GLY A 269 -2.84 -22.86 9.72
CA GLY A 269 -3.78 -23.85 9.24
C GLY A 269 -5.08 -23.26 8.65
N GLY A 270 -5.02 -22.05 8.06
CA GLY A 270 -6.13 -21.46 7.29
C GLY A 270 -6.61 -20.08 7.75
N ASN A 271 -6.09 -19.52 8.84
CA ASN A 271 -6.52 -18.23 9.35
C ASN A 271 -5.48 -17.14 9.04
N SER A 272 -5.89 -16.11 8.29
CA SER A 272 -5.03 -14.97 7.94
C SER A 272 -5.32 -13.70 8.77
N ASP A 273 -6.39 -13.69 9.58
CA ASP A 273 -6.79 -12.52 10.36
C ASP A 273 -6.04 -12.45 11.70
N MET A 274 -5.19 -11.44 11.85
CA MET A 274 -4.36 -11.22 13.04
C MET A 274 -5.19 -11.08 14.33
N LYS A 275 -6.39 -10.48 14.25
CA LYS A 275 -7.26 -10.32 15.42
C LYS A 275 -7.73 -11.70 15.93
N SER A 276 -8.17 -12.56 15.02
CA SER A 276 -8.58 -13.94 15.32
C SER A 276 -7.40 -14.78 15.81
N LEU A 277 -6.21 -14.62 15.20
CA LEU A 277 -5.00 -15.33 15.63
C LEU A 277 -4.58 -14.97 17.07
N LEU A 278 -4.67 -13.69 17.43
CA LEU A 278 -4.36 -13.20 18.79
C LEU A 278 -5.37 -13.66 19.84
N ALA A 279 -6.60 -13.94 19.45
CA ALA A 279 -7.66 -14.44 20.33
C ALA A 279 -7.67 -15.97 20.45
N SER A 280 -6.87 -16.68 19.66
CA SER A 280 -6.85 -18.14 19.62
C SER A 280 -5.87 -18.75 20.62
N ASP A 281 -6.29 -19.84 21.26
CA ASP A 281 -5.42 -20.65 22.10
C ASP A 281 -4.67 -21.76 21.32
N ASP A 282 -4.99 -21.92 20.05
CA ASP A 282 -4.35 -22.91 19.18
C ASP A 282 -2.84 -22.67 19.02
N SER A 283 -2.06 -23.75 19.04
CA SER A 283 -0.60 -23.72 18.95
C SER A 283 -0.11 -23.19 17.60
N ALA A 284 -0.79 -23.51 16.50
CA ALA A 284 -0.43 -23.03 15.17
C ALA A 284 -0.70 -21.53 15.04
N ALA A 285 -1.79 -21.01 15.60
CA ALA A 285 -2.07 -19.58 15.67
C ALA A 285 -1.00 -18.84 16.49
N LYS A 286 -0.64 -19.37 17.66
CA LYS A 286 0.43 -18.80 18.50
C LYS A 286 1.78 -18.79 17.79
N PHE A 287 2.11 -19.89 17.06
CA PHE A 287 3.32 -19.97 16.24
C PHE A 287 3.31 -18.94 15.11
N ALA A 288 2.20 -18.82 14.37
CA ALA A 288 2.05 -17.84 13.28
C ALA A 288 2.30 -16.41 13.76
N VAL A 289 1.71 -16.02 14.90
CA VAL A 289 1.95 -14.72 15.55
C VAL A 289 3.41 -14.53 15.96
N SER A 290 4.02 -15.54 16.55
CA SER A 290 5.42 -15.47 16.98
C SER A 290 6.37 -15.35 15.79
N HIS A 291 6.14 -16.13 14.74
CA HIS A 291 6.88 -16.12 13.49
C HIS A 291 6.78 -14.75 12.80
N TYR A 292 5.58 -14.19 12.70
CA TYR A 292 5.35 -12.85 12.16
C TYR A 292 6.18 -11.78 12.88
N CYS A 293 6.13 -11.75 14.21
CA CYS A 293 6.87 -10.76 15.01
C CYS A 293 8.39 -10.97 14.90
N TYR A 294 8.86 -12.22 14.90
CA TYR A 294 10.28 -12.55 14.74
C TYR A 294 10.82 -12.01 13.42
N TRP A 295 10.15 -12.32 12.30
CA TRP A 295 10.60 -11.87 10.98
C TRP A 295 10.48 -10.37 10.79
N ALA A 296 9.43 -9.74 11.30
CA ALA A 296 9.30 -8.27 11.30
C ALA A 296 10.49 -7.62 12.05
N SER A 297 10.86 -8.17 13.21
CA SER A 297 11.98 -7.65 14.00
C SER A 297 13.34 -7.92 13.36
N ARG A 298 13.53 -9.09 12.71
CA ARG A 298 14.74 -9.40 11.97
C ARG A 298 14.96 -8.44 10.80
N HIS A 299 13.92 -8.17 10.03
CA HIS A 299 13.97 -7.16 8.97
C HIS A 299 14.19 -5.76 9.53
N ALA A 300 13.58 -5.41 10.68
CA ALA A 300 13.83 -4.16 11.35
C ALA A 300 15.32 -3.96 11.68
N GLY A 301 16.00 -5.00 12.19
CA GLY A 301 17.45 -4.97 12.43
C GLY A 301 18.24 -4.61 11.17
N SER A 302 17.90 -5.17 10.02
CA SER A 302 18.58 -4.86 8.75
C SER A 302 18.31 -3.41 8.29
N MET A 303 17.09 -2.90 8.49
CA MET A 303 16.73 -1.52 8.18
C MET A 303 17.45 -0.52 9.10
N ILE A 304 17.59 -0.85 10.39
CA ILE A 304 18.34 -0.03 11.36
C ILE A 304 19.82 0.05 10.93
N ALA A 305 20.40 -1.07 10.47
CA ALA A 305 21.76 -1.06 9.95
C ALA A 305 21.92 -0.20 8.69
N ALA A 306 20.93 -0.24 7.77
CA ALA A 306 20.94 0.58 6.56
C ALA A 306 20.87 2.10 6.87
N MET A 307 20.23 2.51 7.98
CA MET A 307 20.17 3.90 8.45
C MET A 307 21.40 4.33 9.29
N GLY A 308 22.26 3.39 9.69
CA GLY A 308 23.33 3.65 10.65
C GLY A 308 22.81 3.95 12.06
N GLY A 309 21.68 3.37 12.45
CA GLY A 309 21.01 3.55 13.73
C GLY A 309 19.52 3.92 13.57
N VAL A 310 18.83 4.15 14.69
CA VAL A 310 17.41 4.52 14.72
C VAL A 310 17.13 5.46 15.88
N ASP A 311 16.31 6.47 15.65
CA ASP A 311 15.93 7.49 16.65
C ASP A 311 14.46 7.36 17.07
N GLY A 312 13.65 6.58 16.31
CA GLY A 312 12.26 6.33 16.62
C GLY A 312 11.58 5.35 15.66
N LEU A 313 10.44 4.83 16.09
CA LEU A 313 9.64 3.85 15.36
C LEU A 313 8.23 4.39 15.10
N ILE A 314 7.68 4.14 13.91
CA ILE A 314 6.28 4.45 13.60
C ILE A 314 5.58 3.16 13.23
N PHE A 315 4.39 2.93 13.81
CA PHE A 315 3.51 1.84 13.48
C PHE A 315 2.24 2.37 12.80
N THR A 316 1.88 1.79 11.66
CA THR A 316 0.70 2.12 10.88
C THR A 316 0.11 0.87 10.23
N GLY A 317 -1.03 1.03 9.56
CA GLY A 317 -1.79 -0.08 8.97
C GLY A 317 -2.58 -0.86 10.02
N GLY A 318 -3.59 -1.60 9.59
CA GLY A 318 -4.60 -2.16 10.49
C GLY A 318 -4.06 -3.01 11.65
N ILE A 319 -2.99 -3.79 11.45
CA ILE A 319 -2.30 -4.54 12.50
C ILE A 319 -1.42 -3.60 13.33
N GLY A 320 -0.64 -2.73 12.67
CA GLY A 320 0.25 -1.78 13.33
C GLY A 320 -0.49 -0.83 14.27
N GLU A 321 -1.68 -0.39 13.88
CA GLU A 321 -2.52 0.51 14.67
C GLU A 321 -3.25 -0.19 15.81
N LYS A 322 -3.87 -1.34 15.54
CA LYS A 322 -4.86 -1.95 16.43
C LYS A 322 -4.28 -3.06 17.32
N ALA A 323 -3.21 -3.75 16.89
CA ALA A 323 -2.69 -4.92 17.57
C ALA A 323 -1.56 -4.57 18.57
N VAL A 324 -1.90 -4.05 19.75
CA VAL A 324 -0.95 -3.75 20.84
C VAL A 324 0.00 -4.93 21.15
N PRO A 325 -0.46 -6.21 21.21
CA PRO A 325 0.44 -7.33 21.48
C PRO A 325 1.53 -7.51 20.43
N ILE A 326 1.23 -7.23 19.16
CA ILE A 326 2.21 -7.32 18.06
C ILE A 326 3.30 -6.25 18.25
N ARG A 327 2.91 -4.99 18.48
CA ARG A 327 3.88 -3.91 18.72
C ARG A 327 4.78 -4.22 19.93
N LYS A 328 4.20 -4.67 21.04
CA LYS A 328 4.97 -5.07 22.25
C LYS A 328 5.98 -6.19 21.94
N LYS A 329 5.59 -7.23 21.20
CA LYS A 329 6.51 -8.31 20.81
C LYS A 329 7.66 -7.80 19.93
N ILE A 330 7.36 -6.95 18.94
CA ILE A 330 8.39 -6.34 18.07
C ILE A 330 9.33 -5.46 18.89
N LEU A 331 8.80 -4.58 19.75
CA LEU A 331 9.60 -3.72 20.63
C LEU A 331 10.51 -4.54 21.55
N ASN A 332 10.00 -5.63 22.13
CA ASN A 332 10.81 -6.54 22.96
C ASN A 332 11.97 -7.18 22.16
N HIS A 333 11.75 -7.57 20.92
CA HIS A 333 12.81 -8.08 20.05
C HIS A 333 13.86 -7.01 19.68
N LEU A 334 13.46 -5.74 19.70
CA LEU A 334 14.34 -4.60 19.38
C LEU A 334 14.96 -3.94 20.62
N SER A 335 14.76 -4.49 21.82
CA SER A 335 15.27 -3.92 23.10
C SER A 335 16.79 -3.72 23.14
N TRP A 336 17.55 -4.48 22.32
CA TRP A 336 18.99 -4.31 22.14
C TRP A 336 19.37 -2.94 21.53
N ALA A 337 18.44 -2.26 20.85
CA ALA A 337 18.66 -0.91 20.29
C ALA A 337 18.37 0.21 21.31
N GLY A 338 18.07 -0.14 22.56
CA GLY A 338 17.71 0.81 23.63
C GLY A 338 16.20 1.08 23.72
N GLU A 339 15.84 2.04 24.59
CA GLU A 339 14.47 2.56 24.63
C GLU A 339 14.22 3.49 23.46
N LEU A 340 13.41 3.04 22.51
CA LEU A 340 13.08 3.80 21.31
C LEU A 340 11.73 4.48 21.49
N PRO A 341 11.66 5.81 21.28
CA PRO A 341 10.37 6.49 21.11
C PRO A 341 9.59 5.82 19.98
N HIS A 342 8.28 5.64 20.19
CA HIS A 342 7.46 5.06 19.14
C HIS A 342 6.07 5.68 19.09
N TRP A 343 5.53 5.80 17.90
CA TRP A 343 4.23 6.39 17.62
C TRP A 343 3.36 5.42 16.86
N VAL A 344 2.06 5.55 17.06
CA VAL A 344 1.04 4.89 16.26
C VAL A 344 0.32 5.97 15.50
N ILE A 345 0.48 5.97 14.18
CA ILE A 345 -0.10 6.97 13.30
C ILE A 345 -1.04 6.25 12.32
N PRO A 346 -2.33 6.63 12.26
CA PRO A 346 -3.26 6.03 11.32
C PRO A 346 -2.80 6.19 9.87
N ALA A 347 -2.93 5.11 9.09
CA ALA A 347 -2.71 5.17 7.65
C ALA A 347 -3.70 6.15 7.00
N ASP A 348 -3.22 6.89 6.02
CA ASP A 348 -4.01 7.88 5.29
C ASP A 348 -3.50 7.96 3.84
N GLU A 349 -3.65 6.86 3.13
CA GLU A 349 -3.26 6.76 1.72
C GLU A 349 -4.14 7.65 0.85
N GLU A 350 -5.44 7.71 1.14
CA GLU A 350 -6.41 8.53 0.43
C GLU A 350 -6.10 10.03 0.58
N GLY A 351 -5.71 10.49 1.78
CA GLY A 351 -5.27 11.86 2.03
C GLY A 351 -3.97 12.20 1.32
N GLU A 352 -3.04 11.24 1.21
CA GLU A 352 -1.81 11.43 0.43
C GLU A 352 -2.06 11.53 -1.06
N ILE A 353 -2.95 10.67 -1.60
CA ILE A 353 -3.38 10.76 -3.00
C ILE A 353 -3.98 12.14 -3.30
N ALA A 354 -4.85 12.66 -2.41
CA ALA A 354 -5.45 13.98 -2.58
C ALA A 354 -4.40 15.11 -2.55
N TYR A 355 -3.44 15.00 -1.65
CA TYR A 355 -2.31 15.94 -1.53
C TYR A 355 -1.45 15.93 -2.79
N ASP A 356 -1.00 14.78 -3.23
CA ASP A 356 -0.17 14.60 -4.41
C ASP A 356 -0.88 15.06 -5.69
N ALA A 357 -2.16 14.70 -5.85
CA ALA A 357 -2.97 15.12 -6.99
C ALA A 357 -3.14 16.63 -7.06
N ARG A 358 -3.29 17.28 -5.91
CA ARG A 358 -3.34 18.75 -5.79
C ARG A 358 -2.02 19.39 -6.24
N LEU A 359 -0.90 18.89 -5.77
CA LEU A 359 0.43 19.41 -6.11
C LEU A 359 0.75 19.24 -7.59
N ALA A 360 0.51 18.06 -8.16
CA ALA A 360 0.80 17.75 -9.55
C ALA A 360 0.12 18.73 -10.52
N LEU A 361 -1.10 19.15 -10.20
CA LEU A 361 -1.89 20.04 -11.05
C LEU A 361 -1.74 21.54 -10.69
N SER A 362 -1.15 21.85 -9.54
CA SER A 362 -0.82 23.24 -9.18
C SER A 362 0.48 23.71 -9.83
N ALA A 363 1.35 22.77 -10.21
CA ALA A 363 2.65 23.05 -10.83
C ALA A 363 2.58 23.24 -12.37
N THR A 364 1.43 23.02 -12.97
CA THR A 364 1.23 23.26 -14.41
C THR A 364 0.78 24.70 -14.61
N PRO A 365 1.54 25.57 -15.31
CA PRO A 365 1.22 26.98 -15.53
C PRO A 365 -0.04 27.19 -16.36
#